data_d09d662bec95822c305928403af85751
#
_entry.id   d09d662bec95822c305928403af85751
#
_cell.length_a   1.000
_cell.length_b   1.000
_cell.length_c   1.000
_cell.angle_alpha   90.00
_cell.angle_beta   90.00
_cell.angle_gamma   90.00
#
_symmetry.space_group_name_H-M   'P 1'
#
loop_
_entity.id
_entity.type
_entity.pdbx_description
1 polymer ?
#
loop_
_entity_poly.entity_id
_entity_poly.type
_entity_poly.pdbx_seq_one_letter_code
_entity_poly.pdbx_strand_id
1 'polypeptide(L)'
;MKTDLLASRHIGINEEDTAVMLRKIGVDSLDELINKTIPANIRLKEPLALAKPLTEYEFGKHIADLASKNKLYTTYIGLGWYNTITPAVIQRNVFENPVWYTSYTPYQTEVSQGRLEALMNFQTAVCDLTAMPLANCSLLDEATAAAEAVTMMYALRSRTQQKAGANVVFVDENIFPQTLAVMTTRAIPQGIELRTGKYKEFEPSPEIFACILQYPNSSGNVEDYADFTKKAHEADCKVAVAADILSLALLTPPGEWGADVVF
;
A
#
# COMPACT_ATOMS: atom_id res chain seq x y z
N MET A 1 -22.39 34.93 15.13
CA MET A 1 -21.70 33.60 14.96
C MET A 1 -21.03 33.65 13.59
N LYS A 2 -19.69 33.52 13.54
CA LYS A 2 -18.97 33.50 12.26
C LYS A 2 -19.08 32.08 11.70
N THR A 3 -20.12 31.80 10.93
CA THR A 3 -20.41 30.46 10.40
C THR A 3 -19.63 30.09 9.12
N ASP A 4 -18.98 31.11 8.51
CA ASP A 4 -18.28 30.94 7.22
C ASP A 4 -16.94 30.18 7.34
N LEU A 5 -16.32 30.19 8.52
CA LEU A 5 -15.09 29.47 8.78
C LEU A 5 -15.40 28.09 9.36
N LEU A 6 -14.76 27.06 8.82
CA LEU A 6 -14.89 25.66 9.28
C LEU A 6 -14.55 25.54 10.77
N ALA A 7 -13.57 26.29 11.26
CA ALA A 7 -13.13 26.26 12.66
C ALA A 7 -14.30 26.45 13.64
N SER A 8 -15.22 27.38 13.36
CA SER A 8 -16.38 27.65 14.24
C SER A 8 -17.42 26.53 14.30
N ARG A 9 -17.35 25.58 13.37
CA ARG A 9 -18.26 24.40 13.29
C ARG A 9 -17.56 23.10 13.64
N HIS A 10 -16.24 23.06 13.56
CA HIS A 10 -15.44 21.85 13.72
C HIS A 10 -14.75 21.79 15.09
N ILE A 11 -14.26 22.92 15.60
CA ILE A 11 -13.64 22.99 16.93
C ILE A 11 -14.73 23.11 17.97
N GLY A 12 -14.81 22.14 18.88
CA GLY A 12 -15.86 22.06 19.90
C GLY A 12 -15.71 23.05 21.05
N ILE A 13 -14.49 23.54 21.35
CA ILE A 13 -14.19 24.44 22.45
C ILE A 13 -14.33 25.88 21.98
N ASN A 14 -15.15 26.69 22.69
CA ASN A 14 -15.31 28.13 22.46
C ASN A 14 -14.48 28.96 23.45
N GLU A 15 -14.57 30.27 23.37
CA GLU A 15 -13.83 31.20 24.24
C GLU A 15 -14.23 31.08 25.72
N GLU A 16 -15.51 30.84 26.00
CA GLU A 16 -16.03 30.66 27.39
C GLU A 16 -15.53 29.37 28.00
N ASP A 17 -15.58 28.26 27.22
CA ASP A 17 -15.05 26.99 27.64
C ASP A 17 -13.54 27.06 27.89
N THR A 18 -12.81 27.74 27.00
CA THR A 18 -11.36 27.98 27.15
C THR A 18 -11.06 28.69 28.47
N ALA A 19 -11.80 29.76 28.80
CA ALA A 19 -11.61 30.51 30.03
C ALA A 19 -11.91 29.64 31.29
N VAL A 20 -12.93 28.79 31.23
CA VAL A 20 -13.25 27.86 32.33
C VAL A 20 -12.14 26.83 32.51
N MET A 21 -11.65 26.26 31.41
CA MET A 21 -10.59 25.25 31.44
C MET A 21 -9.27 25.82 31.95
N LEU A 22 -8.85 27.01 31.50
CA LEU A 22 -7.63 27.66 31.95
C LEU A 22 -7.67 27.96 33.45
N ARG A 23 -8.80 28.48 33.96
CA ARG A 23 -9.00 28.68 35.40
C ARG A 23 -8.90 27.37 36.19
N LYS A 24 -9.45 26.27 35.66
CA LYS A 24 -9.37 24.97 36.32
C LYS A 24 -7.95 24.42 36.38
N ILE A 25 -7.16 24.67 35.34
CA ILE A 25 -5.74 24.30 35.24
C ILE A 25 -4.85 25.20 36.12
N GLY A 26 -5.29 26.43 36.40
CA GLY A 26 -4.55 27.41 37.20
C GLY A 26 -3.53 28.20 36.36
N VAL A 27 -3.91 28.57 35.15
CA VAL A 27 -3.12 29.42 34.23
C VAL A 27 -4.01 30.51 33.62
N ASP A 28 -3.43 31.66 33.27
CA ASP A 28 -4.16 32.81 32.76
C ASP A 28 -4.37 32.77 31.25
N SER A 29 -3.55 32.03 30.52
CA SER A 29 -3.62 31.96 29.06
C SER A 29 -3.10 30.62 28.48
N LEU A 30 -3.47 30.36 27.22
CA LEU A 30 -2.92 29.22 26.47
C LEU A 30 -1.39 29.36 26.30
N ASP A 31 -0.88 30.58 26.09
CA ASP A 31 0.55 30.81 26.00
C ASP A 31 1.29 30.47 27.29
N GLU A 32 0.71 30.81 28.42
CA GLU A 32 1.25 30.41 29.72
C GLU A 32 1.27 28.88 29.89
N LEU A 33 0.16 28.23 29.53
CA LEU A 33 0.08 26.76 29.56
C LEU A 33 1.15 26.13 28.67
N ILE A 34 1.31 26.60 27.45
CA ILE A 34 2.33 26.13 26.51
C ILE A 34 3.73 26.36 27.07
N ASN A 35 4.00 27.54 27.61
CA ASN A 35 5.30 27.86 28.20
C ASN A 35 5.66 26.98 29.41
N LYS A 36 4.66 26.59 30.20
CA LYS A 36 4.86 25.67 31.34
C LYS A 36 5.01 24.20 30.91
N THR A 37 4.48 23.85 29.72
CA THR A 37 4.41 22.47 29.25
C THR A 37 5.57 22.10 28.32
N ILE A 38 5.95 23.03 27.42
CA ILE A 38 6.95 22.81 26.38
C ILE A 38 8.26 23.48 26.78
N PRO A 39 9.38 22.71 26.86
CA PRO A 39 10.70 23.31 27.12
C PRO A 39 11.08 24.39 26.09
N ALA A 40 11.61 25.53 26.59
CA ALA A 40 11.89 26.69 25.75
C ALA A 40 12.87 26.42 24.60
N ASN A 41 13.75 25.45 24.75
CA ASN A 41 14.77 25.09 23.75
C ASN A 41 14.20 24.34 22.53
N ILE A 42 12.99 23.77 22.64
CA ILE A 42 12.33 23.06 21.55
C ILE A 42 11.08 23.80 21.03
N ARG A 43 10.68 24.89 21.70
CA ARG A 43 9.55 25.71 21.26
C ARG A 43 9.94 26.58 20.07
N LEU A 44 9.09 26.63 19.04
CA LEU A 44 9.23 27.58 17.94
C LEU A 44 9.20 29.03 18.47
N LYS A 45 10.15 29.85 18.05
CA LYS A 45 10.25 31.26 18.47
C LYS A 45 9.19 32.13 17.80
N GLU A 46 8.79 31.76 16.58
CA GLU A 46 7.80 32.48 15.79
C GLU A 46 6.69 31.52 15.35
N PRO A 47 5.45 31.99 15.20
CA PRO A 47 4.36 31.21 14.63
C PRO A 47 4.68 30.76 13.21
N LEU A 48 4.04 29.69 12.77
CA LEU A 48 4.12 29.24 11.37
C LEU A 48 3.61 30.34 10.42
N ALA A 49 4.34 30.58 9.34
CA ALA A 49 3.96 31.53 8.29
C ALA A 49 2.87 30.91 7.38
N LEU A 50 1.66 30.79 7.90
CA LEU A 50 0.52 30.24 7.18
C LEU A 50 -0.31 31.36 6.54
N ALA A 51 -0.91 31.05 5.39
CA ALA A 51 -1.91 31.91 4.78
C ALA A 51 -3.15 32.05 5.70
N LYS A 52 -3.91 33.13 5.51
CA LYS A 52 -5.17 33.29 6.22
C LYS A 52 -6.15 32.18 5.85
N PRO A 53 -6.99 31.73 6.81
CA PRO A 53 -8.00 30.73 6.53
C PRO A 53 -9.00 31.25 5.49
N LEU A 54 -9.38 30.40 4.57
CA LEU A 54 -10.41 30.67 3.58
C LEU A 54 -11.78 30.31 4.16
N THR A 55 -12.81 30.99 3.69
CA THR A 55 -14.19 30.53 3.86
C THR A 55 -14.42 29.27 3.01
N GLU A 56 -15.44 28.51 3.30
CA GLU A 56 -15.78 27.29 2.54
C GLU A 56 -16.03 27.58 1.05
N TYR A 57 -16.68 28.71 0.76
CA TYR A 57 -16.89 29.18 -0.61
C TYR A 57 -15.57 29.53 -1.32
N GLU A 58 -14.70 30.30 -0.67
CA GLU A 58 -13.39 30.67 -1.23
C GLU A 58 -12.50 29.45 -1.43
N PHE A 59 -12.54 28.50 -0.49
CA PHE A 59 -11.81 27.24 -0.61
C PHE A 59 -12.31 26.40 -1.80
N GLY A 60 -13.62 26.24 -1.96
CA GLY A 60 -14.20 25.53 -3.09
C GLY A 60 -13.78 26.16 -4.44
N LYS A 61 -13.79 27.50 -4.53
CA LYS A 61 -13.32 28.20 -5.72
C LYS A 61 -11.82 27.99 -5.95
N HIS A 62 -11.01 28.11 -4.90
CA HIS A 62 -9.56 27.90 -4.98
C HIS A 62 -9.21 26.48 -5.47
N ILE A 63 -9.88 25.45 -4.95
CA ILE A 63 -9.67 24.07 -5.38
C ILE A 63 -10.10 23.86 -6.84
N ALA A 64 -11.23 24.44 -7.26
CA ALA A 64 -11.65 24.38 -8.65
C ALA A 64 -10.64 25.05 -9.61
N ASP A 65 -10.13 26.25 -9.23
CA ASP A 65 -9.10 26.95 -9.98
C ASP A 65 -7.78 26.14 -10.04
N LEU A 66 -7.42 25.47 -8.95
CA LEU A 66 -6.25 24.57 -8.90
C LEU A 66 -6.44 23.35 -9.78
N ALA A 67 -7.60 22.69 -9.69
CA ALA A 67 -7.94 21.52 -10.49
C ALA A 67 -7.98 21.84 -11.99
N SER A 68 -8.45 23.03 -12.38
CA SER A 68 -8.51 23.46 -13.78
C SER A 68 -7.14 23.57 -14.49
N LYS A 69 -6.04 23.60 -13.72
CA LYS A 69 -4.68 23.60 -14.25
C LYS A 69 -4.24 22.23 -14.76
N ASN A 70 -4.92 21.15 -14.37
CA ASN A 70 -4.67 19.83 -14.90
C ASN A 70 -5.11 19.75 -16.36
N LYS A 71 -4.29 19.11 -17.17
CA LYS A 71 -4.58 18.87 -18.59
C LYS A 71 -4.85 17.38 -18.79
N LEU A 72 -6.01 17.08 -19.37
CA LEU A 72 -6.38 15.70 -19.67
C LEU A 72 -5.82 15.32 -21.04
N TYR A 73 -4.99 14.31 -21.07
CA TYR A 73 -4.43 13.72 -22.29
C TYR A 73 -4.79 12.23 -22.35
N THR A 74 -4.76 11.67 -23.56
CA THR A 74 -4.75 10.21 -23.72
C THR A 74 -3.39 9.69 -23.22
N THR A 75 -3.43 8.84 -22.20
CA THR A 75 -2.22 8.34 -21.55
C THR A 75 -1.71 7.10 -22.27
N TYR A 76 -0.43 7.16 -22.71
CA TYR A 76 0.32 6.01 -23.23
C TYR A 76 1.53 5.65 -22.34
N ILE A 77 1.66 6.30 -21.19
CA ILE A 77 2.66 6.00 -20.18
C ILE A 77 2.09 4.92 -19.26
N GLY A 78 2.88 3.90 -18.97
CA GLY A 78 2.42 2.74 -18.21
C GLY A 78 3.50 2.19 -17.29
N LEU A 79 3.80 0.93 -17.32
CA LEU A 79 4.52 0.08 -16.39
C LEU A 79 3.60 -0.43 -15.27
N GLY A 80 2.47 -1.03 -15.65
CA GLY A 80 1.53 -1.68 -14.73
C GLY A 80 0.43 -0.78 -14.17
N TRP A 81 0.47 0.54 -14.42
CA TRP A 81 -0.50 1.50 -13.93
C TRP A 81 -1.32 2.06 -15.09
N TYR A 82 -2.49 1.48 -15.33
CA TYR A 82 -3.37 1.85 -16.44
C TYR A 82 -4.69 2.43 -15.92
N ASN A 83 -5.32 3.27 -16.75
CA ASN A 83 -6.64 3.79 -16.46
C ASN A 83 -7.67 2.66 -16.41
N THR A 84 -8.62 2.78 -15.48
CA THR A 84 -9.74 1.86 -15.33
C THR A 84 -11.06 2.58 -15.62
N ILE A 85 -12.10 1.80 -15.93
CA ILE A 85 -13.46 2.31 -16.07
C ILE A 85 -14.19 2.00 -14.77
N THR A 86 -14.48 3.05 -13.98
CA THR A 86 -15.22 2.89 -12.73
C THR A 86 -16.74 2.85 -13.03
N PRO A 87 -17.45 1.77 -12.71
CA PRO A 87 -18.90 1.73 -12.85
C PRO A 87 -19.56 2.84 -12.00
N ALA A 88 -20.58 3.51 -12.56
CA ALA A 88 -21.26 4.62 -11.89
C ALA A 88 -21.89 4.23 -10.54
N VAL A 89 -22.34 2.99 -10.41
CA VAL A 89 -22.87 2.46 -9.14
C VAL A 89 -21.80 2.36 -8.06
N ILE A 90 -20.58 1.98 -8.41
CA ILE A 90 -19.43 1.94 -7.48
C ILE A 90 -19.02 3.37 -7.10
N GLN A 91 -18.93 4.26 -8.07
CA GLN A 91 -18.65 5.67 -7.82
C GLN A 91 -19.60 6.22 -6.75
N ARG A 92 -20.89 6.12 -6.98
CA ARG A 92 -21.93 6.68 -6.10
C ARG A 92 -22.01 5.99 -4.74
N ASN A 93 -22.01 4.65 -4.72
CA ASN A 93 -22.34 3.89 -3.51
C ASN A 93 -21.13 3.59 -2.64
N VAL A 94 -19.91 3.68 -3.18
CA VAL A 94 -18.68 3.40 -2.45
C VAL A 94 -17.86 4.70 -2.32
N PHE A 95 -17.39 5.28 -3.42
CA PHE A 95 -16.46 6.41 -3.35
C PHE A 95 -17.09 7.71 -2.82
N GLU A 96 -18.36 7.97 -3.11
CA GLU A 96 -19.08 9.15 -2.62
C GLU A 96 -19.77 8.93 -1.26
N ASN A 97 -19.73 7.71 -0.72
CA ASN A 97 -20.40 7.37 0.52
C ASN A 97 -19.45 7.53 1.72
N PRO A 98 -19.74 8.45 2.67
CA PRO A 98 -18.89 8.70 3.83
C PRO A 98 -18.71 7.50 4.76
N VAL A 99 -19.61 6.52 4.74
CA VAL A 99 -19.46 5.26 5.47
C VAL A 99 -18.20 4.52 5.03
N TRP A 100 -17.85 4.57 3.73
CA TRP A 100 -16.69 3.89 3.18
C TRP A 100 -15.41 4.72 3.22
N TYR A 101 -15.45 6.02 2.95
CA TYR A 101 -14.25 6.85 2.96
C TYR A 101 -13.86 7.42 4.34
N THR A 102 -14.54 7.02 5.41
CA THR A 102 -14.13 7.35 6.78
C THR A 102 -12.84 6.61 7.14
N SER A 103 -11.85 7.34 7.69
CA SER A 103 -10.52 6.81 8.07
C SER A 103 -10.55 5.98 9.37
N TYR A 104 -11.62 5.24 9.63
CA TYR A 104 -11.76 4.43 10.83
C TYR A 104 -11.05 3.09 10.69
N THR A 105 -10.07 2.82 11.56
CA THR A 105 -9.45 1.50 11.67
C THR A 105 -10.31 0.61 12.56
N PRO A 106 -10.71 -0.60 12.10
CA PRO A 106 -11.70 -1.44 12.78
C PRO A 106 -11.11 -2.21 13.98
N TYR A 107 -10.55 -1.49 14.95
CA TYR A 107 -10.06 -2.12 16.19
C TYR A 107 -11.18 -2.70 17.06
N GLN A 108 -12.35 -2.09 17.04
CA GLN A 108 -13.52 -2.57 17.77
C GLN A 108 -14.43 -3.33 16.82
N THR A 109 -14.43 -4.64 16.94
CA THR A 109 -15.19 -5.53 16.05
C THR A 109 -16.70 -5.31 16.16
N GLU A 110 -17.19 -4.96 17.34
CA GLU A 110 -18.61 -4.76 17.63
C GLU A 110 -19.24 -3.63 16.81
N VAL A 111 -18.47 -2.55 16.57
CA VAL A 111 -18.93 -1.40 15.78
C VAL A 111 -18.48 -1.45 14.33
N SER A 112 -17.68 -2.43 13.96
CA SER A 112 -17.02 -2.52 12.64
C SER A 112 -17.41 -3.76 11.86
N GLN A 113 -18.50 -4.42 12.21
CA GLN A 113 -18.91 -5.71 11.61
C GLN A 113 -19.01 -5.65 10.08
N GLY A 114 -19.63 -4.60 9.55
CA GLY A 114 -19.74 -4.44 8.09
C GLY A 114 -18.40 -4.22 7.38
N ARG A 115 -17.46 -3.53 8.02
CA ARG A 115 -16.09 -3.38 7.47
C ARG A 115 -15.34 -4.71 7.49
N LEU A 116 -15.46 -5.47 8.55
CA LEU A 116 -14.83 -6.79 8.66
C LEU A 116 -15.42 -7.78 7.66
N GLU A 117 -16.73 -7.75 7.45
CA GLU A 117 -17.38 -8.55 6.40
C GLU A 117 -16.87 -8.18 5.00
N ALA A 118 -16.73 -6.88 4.70
CA ALA A 118 -16.16 -6.42 3.44
C ALA A 118 -14.71 -6.89 3.25
N LEU A 119 -13.89 -6.87 4.30
CA LEU A 119 -12.52 -7.37 4.25
C LEU A 119 -12.47 -8.89 4.02
N MET A 120 -13.34 -9.66 4.65
CA MET A 120 -13.45 -11.11 4.41
C MET A 120 -13.88 -11.41 2.97
N ASN A 121 -14.86 -10.69 2.45
CA ASN A 121 -15.30 -10.84 1.05
C ASN A 121 -14.16 -10.48 0.08
N PHE A 122 -13.39 -9.44 0.37
CA PHE A 122 -12.21 -9.09 -0.43
C PHE A 122 -11.17 -10.23 -0.43
N GLN A 123 -10.83 -10.77 0.75
CA GLN A 123 -9.88 -11.89 0.86
C GLN A 123 -10.36 -13.13 0.08
N THR A 124 -11.64 -13.46 0.16
CA THR A 124 -12.24 -14.56 -0.59
C THR A 124 -12.14 -14.33 -2.10
N ALA A 125 -12.47 -13.13 -2.57
CA ALA A 125 -12.38 -12.79 -3.99
C ALA A 125 -10.94 -12.87 -4.52
N VAL A 126 -9.97 -12.41 -3.73
CA VAL A 126 -8.54 -12.52 -4.08
C VAL A 126 -8.09 -13.98 -4.13
N CYS A 127 -8.49 -14.81 -3.15
CA CYS A 127 -8.22 -16.24 -3.18
C CYS A 127 -8.78 -16.92 -4.44
N ASP A 128 -10.03 -16.63 -4.78
CA ASP A 128 -10.68 -17.22 -5.95
C ASP A 128 -10.01 -16.81 -7.26
N LEU A 129 -9.65 -15.52 -7.40
CA LEU A 129 -9.00 -15.01 -8.61
C LEU A 129 -7.56 -15.50 -8.78
N THR A 130 -6.83 -15.71 -7.70
CA THR A 130 -5.43 -16.13 -7.73
C THR A 130 -5.23 -17.64 -7.60
N ALA A 131 -6.29 -18.37 -7.27
CA ALA A 131 -6.28 -19.79 -6.89
C ALA A 131 -5.36 -20.06 -5.68
N MET A 132 -5.18 -19.07 -4.79
CA MET A 132 -4.42 -19.24 -3.56
C MET A 132 -5.34 -19.64 -2.40
N PRO A 133 -4.88 -20.50 -1.48
CA PRO A 133 -5.72 -20.99 -0.38
C PRO A 133 -6.00 -19.94 0.71
N LEU A 134 -5.20 -18.88 0.76
CA LEU A 134 -5.29 -17.84 1.79
C LEU A 134 -4.83 -16.49 1.22
N ALA A 135 -5.52 -15.42 1.61
CA ALA A 135 -5.10 -14.04 1.36
C ALA A 135 -5.10 -13.23 2.65
N ASN A 136 -4.23 -12.22 2.74
CA ASN A 136 -4.37 -11.14 3.73
C ASN A 136 -5.36 -10.09 3.21
N CYS A 137 -5.60 -9.02 3.97
CA CYS A 137 -6.49 -7.97 3.52
C CYS A 137 -5.84 -7.11 2.43
N SER A 138 -4.64 -6.57 2.67
CA SER A 138 -3.92 -5.75 1.71
C SER A 138 -2.58 -5.28 2.30
N LEU A 139 -1.65 -4.94 1.45
CA LEU A 139 -0.44 -4.18 1.77
C LEU A 139 -0.51 -2.79 1.13
N LEU A 140 0.52 -1.96 1.30
CA LEU A 140 0.49 -0.58 0.82
C LEU A 140 0.37 -0.50 -0.71
N ASP A 141 1.20 -1.27 -1.41
CA ASP A 141 1.26 -1.35 -2.87
C ASP A 141 1.94 -2.66 -3.33
N GLU A 142 1.92 -2.93 -4.65
CA GLU A 142 2.55 -4.10 -5.25
C GLU A 142 4.03 -4.24 -4.89
N ALA A 143 4.79 -3.16 -5.01
CA ALA A 143 6.23 -3.20 -4.76
C ALA A 143 6.57 -3.51 -3.30
N THR A 144 5.79 -2.97 -2.36
CA THR A 144 5.88 -3.30 -0.93
C THR A 144 5.47 -4.74 -0.68
N ALA A 145 4.41 -5.23 -1.34
CA ALA A 145 3.97 -6.62 -1.23
C ALA A 145 5.05 -7.58 -1.74
N ALA A 146 5.72 -7.25 -2.84
CA ALA A 146 6.88 -8.01 -3.34
C ALA A 146 8.00 -8.10 -2.29
N ALA A 147 8.34 -6.98 -1.66
CA ALA A 147 9.38 -6.94 -0.64
C ALA A 147 9.00 -7.74 0.63
N GLU A 148 7.73 -7.70 1.03
CA GLU A 148 7.21 -8.52 2.14
C GLU A 148 7.22 -10.02 1.77
N ALA A 149 6.87 -10.37 0.51
CA ALA A 149 6.96 -11.75 0.02
C ALA A 149 8.41 -12.28 0.08
N VAL A 150 9.40 -11.48 -0.34
CA VAL A 150 10.82 -11.82 -0.21
C VAL A 150 11.20 -12.07 1.24
N THR A 151 10.82 -11.16 2.15
CA THR A 151 11.12 -11.29 3.58
C THR A 151 10.47 -12.54 4.18
N MET A 152 9.21 -12.81 3.82
CA MET A 152 8.48 -14.00 4.27
C MET A 152 9.15 -15.29 3.78
N MET A 153 9.48 -15.38 2.49
CA MET A 153 10.15 -16.56 1.92
C MET A 153 11.53 -16.75 2.53
N TYR A 154 12.27 -15.67 2.82
CA TYR A 154 13.54 -15.74 3.53
C TYR A 154 13.41 -16.34 4.93
N ALA A 155 12.39 -15.93 5.67
CA ALA A 155 12.10 -16.48 7.00
C ALA A 155 11.67 -17.96 6.94
N LEU A 156 10.99 -18.37 5.88
CA LEU A 156 10.47 -19.71 5.65
C LEU A 156 11.46 -20.67 4.96
N ARG A 157 12.73 -20.28 4.79
CA ARG A 157 13.76 -21.15 4.22
C ARG A 157 13.85 -22.48 4.96
N SER A 158 14.03 -23.57 4.22
CA SER A 158 14.24 -24.88 4.78
C SER A 158 15.51 -24.93 5.64
N ARG A 159 15.61 -25.91 6.51
CA ARG A 159 16.84 -26.13 7.32
C ARG A 159 18.08 -26.31 6.45
N THR A 160 17.94 -26.93 5.28
CA THR A 160 19.01 -27.12 4.31
C THR A 160 19.47 -25.79 3.74
N GLN A 161 18.55 -24.95 3.29
CA GLN A 161 18.83 -23.61 2.79
C GLN A 161 19.48 -22.72 3.85
N GLN A 162 18.99 -22.76 5.09
CA GLN A 162 19.57 -21.98 6.20
C GLN A 162 21.02 -22.42 6.48
N LYS A 163 21.30 -23.72 6.49
CA LYS A 163 22.67 -24.25 6.67
C LYS A 163 23.59 -23.90 5.50
N ALA A 164 23.08 -23.86 4.29
CA ALA A 164 23.81 -23.46 3.09
C ALA A 164 24.05 -21.94 3.02
N GLY A 165 23.41 -21.15 3.90
CA GLY A 165 23.48 -19.69 3.86
C GLY A 165 22.73 -19.09 2.67
N ALA A 166 21.71 -19.77 2.15
CA ALA A 166 20.92 -19.30 1.01
C ALA A 166 20.35 -17.91 1.28
N ASN A 167 20.77 -16.90 0.52
CA ASN A 167 20.35 -15.51 0.67
C ASN A 167 20.08 -14.82 -0.68
N VAL A 168 20.00 -15.58 -1.76
CA VAL A 168 19.76 -15.05 -3.10
C VAL A 168 18.31 -15.28 -3.51
N VAL A 169 17.69 -14.24 -4.08
CA VAL A 169 16.42 -14.30 -4.80
C VAL A 169 16.70 -14.10 -6.28
N PHE A 170 16.26 -15.04 -7.10
CA PHE A 170 16.22 -14.84 -8.54
C PHE A 170 15.02 -13.97 -8.91
N VAL A 171 15.23 -12.96 -9.74
CA VAL A 171 14.18 -12.05 -10.20
C VAL A 171 14.19 -12.03 -11.72
N ASP A 172 13.04 -12.32 -12.35
CA ASP A 172 12.94 -12.20 -13.80
C ASP A 172 13.21 -10.77 -14.26
N GLU A 173 14.01 -10.59 -15.31
CA GLU A 173 14.37 -9.26 -15.84
C GLU A 173 13.18 -8.44 -16.31
N ASN A 174 12.05 -9.09 -16.59
CA ASN A 174 10.81 -8.46 -17.03
C ASN A 174 9.86 -8.07 -15.88
N ILE A 175 10.34 -8.00 -14.64
CA ILE A 175 9.60 -7.39 -13.54
C ILE A 175 9.52 -5.87 -13.74
N PHE A 176 8.52 -5.22 -13.15
CA PHE A 176 8.45 -3.76 -13.17
C PHE A 176 9.64 -3.14 -12.41
N PRO A 177 10.31 -2.12 -12.98
CA PRO A 177 11.51 -1.54 -12.40
C PRO A 177 11.27 -0.89 -11.03
N GLN A 178 10.10 -0.31 -10.80
CA GLN A 178 9.74 0.25 -9.49
C GLN A 178 9.61 -0.85 -8.42
N THR A 179 9.10 -2.02 -8.77
CA THR A 179 8.99 -3.17 -7.87
C THR A 179 10.37 -3.70 -7.50
N LEU A 180 11.26 -3.84 -8.49
CA LEU A 180 12.65 -4.23 -8.26
C LEU A 180 13.38 -3.23 -7.34
N ALA A 181 13.19 -1.93 -7.53
CA ALA A 181 13.83 -0.90 -6.72
C ALA A 181 13.42 -0.97 -5.24
N VAL A 182 12.13 -1.17 -4.96
CA VAL A 182 11.65 -1.31 -3.57
C VAL A 182 12.14 -2.61 -2.95
N MET A 183 12.06 -3.74 -3.66
CA MET A 183 12.62 -5.00 -3.18
C MET A 183 14.10 -4.87 -2.85
N THR A 184 14.89 -4.23 -3.72
CA THR A 184 16.33 -4.01 -3.50
C THR A 184 16.57 -3.21 -2.21
N THR A 185 15.85 -2.12 -2.04
CA THR A 185 15.96 -1.27 -0.83
C THR A 185 15.67 -2.05 0.45
N ARG A 186 14.68 -2.93 0.43
CA ARG A 186 14.25 -3.73 1.58
C ARG A 186 15.14 -4.96 1.81
N ALA A 187 15.74 -5.51 0.77
CA ALA A 187 16.61 -6.69 0.82
C ALA A 187 18.01 -6.40 1.40
N ILE A 188 18.61 -5.24 1.06
CA ILE A 188 19.96 -4.86 1.48
C ILE A 188 20.18 -4.96 3.00
N PRO A 189 19.35 -4.36 3.87
CA PRO A 189 19.55 -4.45 5.32
C PRO A 189 19.46 -5.86 5.89
N GLN A 190 18.82 -6.78 5.16
CA GLN A 190 18.65 -8.17 5.56
C GLN A 190 19.77 -9.08 5.01
N GLY A 191 20.69 -8.53 4.23
CA GLY A 191 21.76 -9.30 3.57
C GLY A 191 21.26 -10.21 2.46
N ILE A 192 20.10 -9.90 1.88
CA ILE A 192 19.51 -10.63 0.76
C ILE A 192 20.01 -10.02 -0.55
N GLU A 193 20.52 -10.87 -1.45
CA GLU A 193 20.91 -10.49 -2.81
C GLU A 193 19.74 -10.71 -3.78
N LEU A 194 19.46 -9.72 -4.62
CA LEU A 194 18.54 -9.88 -5.75
C LEU A 194 19.37 -10.08 -7.03
N ARG A 195 19.21 -11.22 -7.66
CA ARG A 195 19.90 -11.56 -8.91
C ARG A 195 18.91 -11.55 -10.05
N THR A 196 19.01 -10.57 -10.95
CA THR A 196 18.13 -10.46 -12.11
C THR A 196 18.64 -11.28 -13.29
N GLY A 197 17.74 -11.90 -14.05
CA GLY A 197 18.05 -12.67 -15.24
C GLY A 197 16.81 -13.12 -15.99
N LYS A 198 16.98 -13.78 -17.13
CA LYS A 198 15.88 -14.33 -17.90
C LYS A 198 15.39 -15.63 -17.26
N TYR A 199 14.09 -15.73 -17.02
CA TYR A 199 13.54 -16.95 -16.42
C TYR A 199 13.82 -18.23 -17.24
N LYS A 200 13.93 -18.12 -18.57
CA LYS A 200 14.27 -19.24 -19.47
C LYS A 200 15.71 -19.74 -19.29
N GLU A 201 16.59 -18.90 -18.77
CA GLU A 201 18.00 -19.19 -18.51
C GLU A 201 18.27 -19.49 -17.04
N PHE A 202 17.21 -19.58 -16.22
CA PHE A 202 17.34 -19.85 -14.80
C PHE A 202 17.96 -21.21 -14.52
N GLU A 203 19.06 -21.21 -13.76
CA GLU A 203 19.67 -22.40 -13.22
C GLU A 203 19.63 -22.37 -11.69
N PRO A 204 18.98 -23.35 -11.05
CA PRO A 204 18.94 -23.44 -9.60
C PRO A 204 20.34 -23.56 -9.00
N SER A 205 20.55 -22.90 -7.86
CA SER A 205 21.78 -23.09 -7.06
C SER A 205 21.44 -23.13 -5.56
N PRO A 206 22.27 -23.73 -4.71
CA PRO A 206 21.99 -23.85 -3.27
C PRO A 206 21.85 -22.50 -2.53
N GLU A 207 22.31 -21.41 -3.11
CA GLU A 207 22.20 -20.06 -2.56
C GLU A 207 20.86 -19.37 -2.86
N ILE A 208 20.11 -19.87 -3.86
CA ILE A 208 18.83 -19.30 -4.27
C ILE A 208 17.71 -19.95 -3.46
N PHE A 209 16.96 -19.16 -2.71
CA PHE A 209 15.84 -19.65 -1.91
C PHE A 209 14.47 -19.35 -2.50
N ALA A 210 14.39 -18.36 -3.40
CA ALA A 210 13.13 -17.94 -4.00
C ALA A 210 13.33 -17.32 -5.38
N CYS A 211 12.24 -17.30 -6.16
CA CYS A 211 12.14 -16.69 -7.48
C CYS A 211 10.97 -15.72 -7.52
N ILE A 212 11.12 -14.60 -8.23
CA ILE A 212 10.07 -13.59 -8.45
C ILE A 212 9.80 -13.48 -9.94
N LEU A 213 8.52 -13.56 -10.32
CA LEU A 213 8.04 -13.47 -11.69
C LEU A 213 6.99 -12.35 -11.80
N GLN A 214 6.78 -11.83 -13.02
CA GLN A 214 5.73 -10.85 -13.34
C GLN A 214 4.75 -11.44 -14.35
N TYR A 215 3.43 -11.32 -14.09
CA TYR A 215 2.38 -11.95 -14.90
C TYR A 215 1.14 -11.05 -15.06
N PRO A 216 0.86 -10.51 -16.28
CA PRO A 216 1.76 -10.42 -17.43
C PRO A 216 3.04 -9.64 -17.12
N ASN A 217 4.09 -9.85 -17.92
CA ASN A 217 5.38 -9.21 -17.68
C ASN A 217 5.42 -7.73 -18.12
N SER A 218 6.50 -7.01 -17.81
CA SER A 218 6.64 -5.58 -18.12
C SER A 218 6.60 -5.24 -19.63
N SER A 219 6.83 -6.22 -20.48
CA SER A 219 6.69 -6.09 -21.95
C SER A 219 5.29 -6.43 -22.47
N GLY A 220 4.36 -6.76 -21.56
CA GLY A 220 2.99 -7.16 -21.90
C GLY A 220 2.84 -8.60 -22.37
N ASN A 221 3.89 -9.42 -22.28
CA ASN A 221 3.82 -10.82 -22.67
C ASN A 221 3.17 -11.66 -21.55
N VAL A 222 2.37 -12.61 -21.97
CA VAL A 222 1.82 -13.67 -21.13
C VAL A 222 2.66 -14.91 -21.36
N GLU A 223 3.42 -15.32 -20.35
CA GLU A 223 4.32 -16.48 -20.41
C GLU A 223 3.70 -17.64 -19.64
N ASP A 224 4.00 -18.86 -20.05
CA ASP A 224 3.70 -20.07 -19.27
C ASP A 224 4.85 -20.35 -18.31
N TYR A 225 4.58 -20.24 -17.01
CA TYR A 225 5.57 -20.45 -15.97
C TYR A 225 5.47 -21.81 -15.26
N ALA A 226 4.62 -22.73 -15.74
CA ALA A 226 4.40 -24.01 -15.06
C ALA A 226 5.69 -24.86 -14.96
N ASP A 227 6.42 -25.03 -16.07
CA ASP A 227 7.69 -25.77 -16.08
C ASP A 227 8.78 -25.07 -15.27
N PHE A 228 8.83 -23.75 -15.30
CA PHE A 228 9.74 -22.96 -14.47
C PHE A 228 9.48 -23.20 -12.99
N THR A 229 8.23 -23.09 -12.57
CA THR A 229 7.82 -23.29 -11.17
C THR A 229 8.15 -24.68 -10.69
N LYS A 230 7.89 -25.69 -11.50
CA LYS A 230 8.27 -27.08 -11.20
C LYS A 230 9.79 -27.21 -11.01
N LYS A 231 10.61 -26.67 -11.93
CA LYS A 231 12.08 -26.67 -11.84
C LYS A 231 12.57 -25.97 -10.57
N ALA A 232 11.95 -24.85 -10.20
CA ALA A 232 12.28 -24.12 -8.98
C ALA A 232 11.96 -24.95 -7.73
N HIS A 233 10.79 -25.57 -7.67
CA HIS A 233 10.38 -26.41 -6.54
C HIS A 233 11.26 -27.68 -6.39
N GLU A 234 11.67 -28.31 -7.49
CA GLU A 234 12.60 -29.44 -7.45
C GLU A 234 13.95 -29.08 -6.80
N ALA A 235 14.29 -27.77 -6.82
CA ALA A 235 15.47 -27.21 -6.16
C ALA A 235 15.20 -26.58 -4.80
N ASP A 236 14.05 -26.83 -4.19
CA ASP A 236 13.60 -26.22 -2.90
C ASP A 236 13.44 -24.68 -2.98
N CYS A 237 13.32 -24.09 -4.16
CA CYS A 237 13.09 -22.66 -4.34
C CYS A 237 11.59 -22.35 -4.38
N LYS A 238 11.16 -21.35 -3.60
CA LYS A 238 9.78 -20.86 -3.63
C LYS A 238 9.57 -19.87 -4.79
N VAL A 239 8.36 -19.83 -5.31
CA VAL A 239 8.00 -18.94 -6.43
C VAL A 239 6.94 -17.95 -6.01
N ALA A 240 7.25 -16.65 -6.13
CA ALA A 240 6.30 -15.56 -5.93
C ALA A 240 6.03 -14.83 -7.25
N VAL A 241 4.79 -14.43 -7.44
CA VAL A 241 4.29 -13.88 -8.71
C VAL A 241 3.61 -12.55 -8.47
N ALA A 242 4.12 -11.52 -9.14
CA ALA A 242 3.44 -10.24 -9.30
C ALA A 242 2.37 -10.41 -10.39
N ALA A 243 1.11 -10.38 -10.04
CA ALA A 243 0.02 -10.63 -10.97
C ALA A 243 -0.91 -9.43 -11.10
N ASP A 244 -1.21 -9.04 -12.33
CA ASP A 244 -2.32 -8.12 -12.58
C ASP A 244 -3.66 -8.84 -12.35
N ILE A 245 -4.35 -8.50 -11.27
CA ILE A 245 -5.57 -9.17 -10.85
C ILE A 245 -6.68 -9.11 -11.92
N LEU A 246 -6.74 -8.05 -12.74
CA LEU A 246 -7.72 -7.96 -13.83
C LEU A 246 -7.43 -9.00 -14.90
N SER A 247 -6.17 -9.29 -15.19
CA SER A 247 -5.78 -10.30 -16.18
C SER A 247 -6.22 -11.71 -15.78
N LEU A 248 -6.33 -11.98 -14.46
CA LEU A 248 -6.75 -13.28 -13.93
C LEU A 248 -8.23 -13.60 -14.16
N ALA A 249 -9.01 -12.64 -14.63
CA ALA A 249 -10.37 -12.91 -15.15
C ALA A 249 -10.34 -13.71 -16.48
N LEU A 250 -9.20 -13.76 -17.16
CA LEU A 250 -9.02 -14.42 -18.47
C LEU A 250 -7.88 -15.45 -18.47
N LEU A 251 -6.85 -15.24 -17.66
CA LEU A 251 -5.65 -16.05 -17.64
C LEU A 251 -5.68 -17.07 -16.51
N THR A 252 -4.94 -18.17 -16.66
CA THR A 252 -4.79 -19.20 -15.63
C THR A 252 -4.19 -18.59 -14.37
N PRO A 253 -4.84 -18.69 -13.21
CA PRO A 253 -4.33 -18.15 -11.96
C PRO A 253 -2.99 -18.75 -11.53
N PRO A 254 -2.07 -17.97 -10.96
CA PRO A 254 -0.76 -18.46 -10.53
C PRO A 254 -0.81 -19.62 -9.53
N GLY A 255 -1.82 -19.70 -8.68
CA GLY A 255 -1.99 -20.81 -7.75
C GLY A 255 -2.20 -22.16 -8.44
N GLU A 256 -2.82 -22.20 -9.63
CA GLU A 256 -3.06 -23.43 -10.38
C GLU A 256 -1.79 -24.05 -10.96
N TRP A 257 -0.79 -23.24 -11.29
CA TRP A 257 0.51 -23.74 -11.77
C TRP A 257 1.62 -23.70 -10.71
N GLY A 258 1.22 -23.53 -9.44
CA GLY A 258 2.06 -23.82 -8.28
C GLY A 258 2.78 -22.63 -7.66
N ALA A 259 2.38 -21.39 -7.91
CA ALA A 259 2.93 -20.25 -7.19
C ALA A 259 2.74 -20.41 -5.67
N ASP A 260 3.79 -20.13 -4.89
CA ASP A 260 3.74 -20.15 -3.41
C ASP A 260 3.15 -18.85 -2.86
N VAL A 261 3.36 -17.74 -3.55
CA VAL A 261 2.88 -16.41 -3.20
C VAL A 261 2.41 -15.67 -4.45
N VAL A 262 1.29 -14.95 -4.35
CA VAL A 262 0.80 -14.05 -5.39
C VAL A 262 0.57 -12.67 -4.76
N PHE A 263 1.05 -11.61 -5.41
CA PHE A 263 0.89 -10.23 -4.93
C PHE A 263 0.65 -9.26 -6.08
#